data_d9095110d90606663a5b461117ead53c
#
_entry.id   d9095110d90606663a5b461117ead53c
#
_cell.length_a   1.000
_cell.length_b   1.000
_cell.length_c   1.000
_cell.angle_alpha   90.00
_cell.angle_beta   90.00
_cell.angle_gamma   90.00
#
_symmetry.space_group_name_H-M   'P 1'
#
loop_
_entity.id
_entity.type
_entity.pdbx_description
1 polymer ?
#
loop_
_entity_poly.entity_id
_entity_poly.type
_entity_poly.pdbx_seq_one_letter_code
_entity_poly.pdbx_strand_id
1 'polypeptide(L)'
;QKELIINNKSHIESKNIIQNHQSDISEFSHKWNGDFKTLHSFFTSLNINSSYDIDIIKPFFKDWSNMEGFADLLVRPKSIIECAIILKTCYVCNILLTVSAGKTNLTGSATPNGGVILSTSFLTKPDIELDLNNKKASSPIGIPLEDFRNKVLELSNNTLYYPADPTSRNDAFVGGTISTNASGFVPGEKGATRYWVKEIEFLLPNGDMVEIKRGQYISDKGFFTLEYDSDTIQLPIPTYNRPKIKNASGLYSNKNGIIDFIDLIIGSEGI
;
A
#
# COMPACT_ATOMS: atom_id res chain seq x y z
N GLN A 1 6.49 -23.02 -1.79
CA GLN A 1 6.23 -21.60 -1.47
C GLN A 1 7.28 -20.76 -2.15
N LYS A 2 6.86 -19.74 -2.89
CA LYS A 2 7.76 -18.84 -3.57
C LYS A 2 7.96 -17.62 -2.69
N GLU A 3 9.15 -17.50 -2.09
CA GLU A 3 9.54 -16.35 -1.30
C GLU A 3 10.32 -15.38 -2.19
N LEU A 4 9.96 -14.10 -2.13
CA LEU A 4 10.73 -13.04 -2.74
C LEU A 4 11.87 -12.66 -1.80
N ILE A 5 13.10 -12.88 -2.20
CA ILE A 5 14.29 -12.43 -1.48
C ILE A 5 14.87 -11.24 -2.25
N ILE A 6 14.94 -10.10 -1.58
CA ILE A 6 15.59 -8.91 -2.14
C ILE A 6 17.03 -8.94 -1.65
N ASN A 7 17.95 -9.33 -2.54
CA ASN A 7 19.33 -9.56 -2.15
C ASN A 7 20.23 -8.40 -2.54
N ASN A 8 20.74 -7.68 -1.54
CA ASN A 8 22.01 -6.97 -1.63
C ASN A 8 22.53 -6.71 -0.21
N LYS A 9 23.61 -7.33 0.20
CA LYS A 9 24.38 -7.15 1.46
C LYS A 9 23.59 -6.99 2.79
N SER A 10 22.29 -6.69 2.72
CA SER A 10 21.33 -6.68 3.81
C SER A 10 20.09 -7.42 3.33
N HIS A 11 19.88 -8.64 3.81
CA HIS A 11 18.69 -9.44 3.45
C HIS A 11 17.40 -8.72 3.85
N ILE A 12 16.56 -8.44 2.85
CA ILE A 12 15.15 -8.14 3.05
C ILE A 12 14.42 -9.38 2.57
N GLU A 13 13.75 -10.05 3.48
CA GLU A 13 12.99 -11.27 3.19
C GLU A 13 11.50 -10.97 3.25
N SER A 14 10.75 -11.51 2.31
CA SER A 14 9.30 -11.58 2.46
C SER A 14 8.93 -12.63 3.48
N LYS A 15 7.92 -12.33 4.31
CA LYS A 15 7.43 -13.21 5.36
C LYS A 15 6.05 -13.70 5.01
N ASN A 16 5.87 -15.02 4.99
CA ASN A 16 4.55 -15.61 4.91
C ASN A 16 3.86 -15.53 6.28
N ILE A 17 2.91 -14.63 6.41
CA ILE A 17 2.16 -14.39 7.65
C ILE A 17 0.83 -15.13 7.74
N ILE A 18 0.47 -15.91 6.70
CA ILE A 18 -0.81 -16.62 6.60
C ILE A 18 -0.64 -18.14 6.46
N GLN A 19 0.43 -18.72 7.03
CA GLN A 19 0.70 -20.16 6.95
C GLN A 19 -0.50 -21.01 7.37
N ASN A 20 -1.23 -20.58 8.41
CA ASN A 20 -2.39 -21.31 8.96
C ASN A 20 -3.62 -21.26 8.03
N HIS A 21 -3.65 -20.41 7.03
CA HIS A 21 -4.79 -20.25 6.10
C HIS A 21 -4.50 -20.77 4.69
N GLN A 22 -3.33 -21.33 4.46
CA GLN A 22 -2.94 -21.79 3.12
C GLN A 22 -3.77 -22.95 2.60
N SER A 23 -4.11 -23.91 3.49
CA SER A 23 -4.99 -25.03 3.13
C SER A 23 -6.36 -24.53 2.70
N ASP A 24 -6.95 -23.61 3.46
CA ASP A 24 -8.29 -23.07 3.18
C ASP A 24 -8.31 -22.29 1.85
N ILE A 25 -7.28 -21.47 1.62
CA ILE A 25 -7.13 -20.71 0.36
C ILE A 25 -6.91 -21.65 -0.82
N SER A 26 -6.07 -22.68 -0.64
CA SER A 26 -5.82 -23.69 -1.68
C SER A 26 -7.08 -24.46 -2.03
N GLU A 27 -7.81 -24.96 -1.02
CA GLU A 27 -9.08 -25.67 -1.22
C GLU A 27 -10.11 -24.78 -1.92
N PHE A 28 -10.23 -23.52 -1.50
CA PHE A 28 -11.12 -22.55 -2.15
C PHE A 28 -10.73 -22.32 -3.61
N SER A 29 -9.45 -22.12 -3.90
CA SER A 29 -8.96 -21.84 -5.25
C SER A 29 -9.28 -22.96 -6.26
N HIS A 30 -9.26 -24.22 -5.82
CA HIS A 30 -9.65 -25.34 -6.67
C HIS A 30 -11.16 -25.40 -6.98
N LYS A 31 -11.98 -24.77 -6.11
CA LYS A 31 -13.46 -24.70 -6.25
C LYS A 31 -13.92 -23.39 -6.90
N TRP A 32 -13.01 -22.44 -7.09
CA TRP A 32 -13.32 -21.13 -7.65
C TRP A 32 -13.86 -21.24 -9.08
N ASN A 33 -15.04 -20.70 -9.33
CA ASN A 33 -15.76 -20.76 -10.60
C ASN A 33 -16.20 -19.40 -11.15
N GLY A 34 -15.73 -18.29 -10.55
CA GLY A 34 -16.13 -16.94 -10.93
C GLY A 34 -17.35 -16.38 -10.18
N ASP A 35 -17.94 -17.13 -9.25
CA ASP A 35 -19.10 -16.67 -8.47
C ASP A 35 -18.68 -15.87 -7.23
N PHE A 36 -18.85 -14.55 -7.25
CA PHE A 36 -18.51 -13.66 -6.15
C PHE A 36 -19.35 -13.86 -4.88
N LYS A 37 -20.52 -14.52 -4.96
CA LYS A 37 -21.27 -14.93 -3.76
C LYS A 37 -20.52 -16.04 -3.01
N THR A 38 -19.90 -16.95 -3.74
CA THR A 38 -19.04 -17.99 -3.15
C THR A 38 -17.79 -17.37 -2.51
N LEU A 39 -17.17 -16.39 -3.16
CA LEU A 39 -16.04 -15.64 -2.60
C LEU A 39 -16.43 -14.87 -1.33
N HIS A 40 -17.59 -14.21 -1.34
CA HIS A 40 -18.14 -13.55 -0.15
C HIS A 40 -18.34 -14.55 1.01
N SER A 41 -18.91 -15.72 0.74
CA SER A 41 -19.13 -16.76 1.74
C SER A 41 -17.80 -17.28 2.32
N PHE A 42 -16.78 -17.44 1.47
CA PHE A 42 -15.43 -17.80 1.90
C PHE A 42 -14.82 -16.75 2.85
N PHE A 43 -14.81 -15.48 2.47
CA PHE A 43 -14.30 -14.44 3.35
C PHE A 43 -15.10 -14.30 4.65
N THR A 44 -16.41 -14.44 4.59
CA THR A 44 -17.27 -14.41 5.79
C THR A 44 -16.95 -15.58 6.73
N SER A 45 -16.66 -16.78 6.22
CA SER A 45 -16.27 -17.93 7.04
C SER A 45 -14.97 -17.70 7.80
N LEU A 46 -14.10 -16.83 7.29
CA LEU A 46 -12.86 -16.38 7.93
C LEU A 46 -13.04 -15.09 8.77
N ASN A 47 -14.29 -14.67 9.02
CA ASN A 47 -14.65 -13.43 9.71
C ASN A 47 -14.15 -12.13 9.01
N ILE A 48 -13.80 -12.19 7.74
CA ILE A 48 -13.42 -11.02 6.96
C ILE A 48 -14.69 -10.30 6.49
N ASN A 49 -14.76 -9.00 6.78
CA ASN A 49 -15.89 -8.17 6.37
C ASN A 49 -15.95 -8.03 4.86
N SER A 50 -17.03 -8.46 4.24
CA SER A 50 -17.26 -8.37 2.80
C SER A 50 -18.72 -8.12 2.44
N SER A 51 -18.99 -7.57 1.26
CA SER A 51 -20.33 -7.32 0.74
C SER A 51 -20.33 -7.39 -0.79
N TYR A 52 -21.37 -8.01 -1.36
CA TYR A 52 -21.72 -7.95 -2.79
C TYR A 52 -22.98 -7.13 -3.06
N ASP A 53 -23.51 -6.44 -2.05
CA ASP A 53 -24.64 -5.53 -2.18
C ASP A 53 -24.22 -4.28 -2.95
N ILE A 54 -24.90 -4.04 -4.08
CA ILE A 54 -24.56 -2.94 -5.00
C ILE A 54 -24.66 -1.56 -4.33
N ASP A 55 -25.59 -1.37 -3.40
CA ASP A 55 -25.78 -0.09 -2.72
C ASP A 55 -24.61 0.21 -1.77
N ILE A 56 -23.95 -0.85 -1.26
CA ILE A 56 -22.76 -0.76 -0.41
C ILE A 56 -21.48 -0.60 -1.25
N ILE A 57 -21.40 -1.22 -2.43
CA ILE A 57 -20.22 -1.21 -3.28
C ILE A 57 -20.13 0.05 -4.14
N LYS A 58 -21.25 0.52 -4.67
CA LYS A 58 -21.32 1.64 -5.61
C LYS A 58 -20.59 2.91 -5.19
N PRO A 59 -20.54 3.32 -3.90
CA PRO A 59 -19.72 4.46 -3.45
C PRO A 59 -18.21 4.31 -3.68
N PHE A 60 -17.73 3.11 -3.99
CA PHE A 60 -16.34 2.82 -4.28
C PHE A 60 -16.01 2.75 -5.78
N PHE A 61 -16.96 2.98 -6.67
CA PHE A 61 -16.76 2.93 -8.11
C PHE A 61 -16.01 4.13 -8.68
N LYS A 62 -15.85 5.19 -7.88
CA LYS A 62 -15.24 6.46 -8.31
C LYS A 62 -14.21 6.93 -7.30
N ASP A 63 -13.20 7.58 -7.80
CA ASP A 63 -12.32 8.49 -7.08
C ASP A 63 -12.51 9.93 -7.58
N TRP A 64 -11.61 10.84 -7.24
CA TRP A 64 -11.71 12.23 -7.68
C TRP A 64 -11.25 12.48 -9.12
N SER A 65 -10.82 11.45 -9.86
CA SER A 65 -10.50 11.55 -11.28
C SER A 65 -11.73 11.75 -12.17
N ASN A 66 -12.95 11.54 -11.65
CA ASN A 66 -14.21 11.45 -12.37
C ASN A 66 -14.34 10.23 -13.32
N MET A 67 -13.41 9.29 -13.27
CA MET A 67 -13.57 8.00 -13.93
C MET A 67 -14.63 7.17 -13.21
N GLU A 68 -15.42 6.43 -13.96
CA GLU A 68 -16.40 5.49 -13.44
C GLU A 68 -15.94 4.07 -13.64
N GLY A 69 -16.01 3.29 -12.57
CA GLY A 69 -15.67 1.88 -12.59
C GLY A 69 -16.85 1.00 -12.17
N PHE A 70 -16.55 -0.26 -11.95
CA PHE A 70 -17.48 -1.25 -11.40
C PHE A 70 -16.69 -2.33 -10.66
N ALA A 71 -17.34 -3.02 -9.74
CA ALA A 71 -16.77 -4.15 -9.02
C ALA A 71 -17.86 -5.11 -8.57
N ASP A 72 -17.45 -6.31 -8.22
CA ASP A 72 -18.35 -7.40 -7.86
C ASP A 72 -18.43 -7.64 -6.35
N LEU A 73 -17.34 -7.30 -5.63
CA LEU A 73 -17.24 -7.53 -4.19
C LEU A 73 -16.42 -6.41 -3.53
N LEU A 74 -16.88 -5.97 -2.37
CA LEU A 74 -16.14 -5.10 -1.45
C LEU A 74 -15.65 -5.92 -0.28
N VAL A 75 -14.37 -5.78 0.10
CA VAL A 75 -13.77 -6.34 1.31
C VAL A 75 -13.16 -5.22 2.16
N ARG A 76 -13.33 -5.32 3.48
CA ARG A 76 -12.85 -4.32 4.45
C ARG A 76 -12.07 -5.02 5.56
N PRO A 77 -10.81 -5.35 5.32
CA PRO A 77 -9.96 -6.01 6.30
C PRO A 77 -9.70 -5.11 7.52
N LYS A 78 -9.54 -5.73 8.70
CA LYS A 78 -9.22 -5.06 9.97
C LYS A 78 -7.77 -5.27 10.40
N SER A 79 -7.05 -6.17 9.74
CA SER A 79 -5.68 -6.53 10.07
C SER A 79 -4.85 -6.82 8.83
N ILE A 80 -3.53 -6.79 8.98
CA ILE A 80 -2.59 -7.18 7.93
C ILE A 80 -2.78 -8.64 7.50
N ILE A 81 -3.15 -9.54 8.43
CA ILE A 81 -3.42 -10.95 8.14
C ILE A 81 -4.63 -11.08 7.22
N GLU A 82 -5.73 -10.37 7.52
CA GLU A 82 -6.91 -10.36 6.65
C GLU A 82 -6.58 -9.80 5.26
N CYS A 83 -5.76 -8.73 5.17
CA CYS A 83 -5.28 -8.21 3.89
C CYS A 83 -4.49 -9.27 3.11
N ALA A 84 -3.57 -9.97 3.77
CA ALA A 84 -2.74 -11.01 3.16
C ALA A 84 -3.59 -12.19 2.64
N ILE A 85 -4.61 -12.62 3.39
CA ILE A 85 -5.57 -13.64 2.96
C ILE A 85 -6.30 -13.19 1.70
N ILE A 86 -6.82 -11.96 1.68
CA ILE A 86 -7.54 -11.40 0.53
C ILE A 86 -6.63 -11.34 -0.69
N LEU A 87 -5.43 -10.78 -0.55
CA LEU A 87 -4.46 -10.68 -1.64
C LEU A 87 -4.09 -12.05 -2.18
N LYS A 88 -3.73 -12.99 -1.30
CA LYS A 88 -3.38 -14.36 -1.71
C LYS A 88 -4.52 -15.05 -2.43
N THR A 89 -5.75 -14.92 -1.93
CA THR A 89 -6.93 -15.52 -2.57
C THR A 89 -7.15 -14.94 -3.96
N CYS A 90 -7.13 -13.60 -4.09
CA CYS A 90 -7.27 -12.95 -5.39
C CYS A 90 -6.15 -13.35 -6.35
N TYR A 91 -4.90 -13.43 -5.86
CA TYR A 91 -3.75 -13.82 -6.66
C TYR A 91 -3.87 -15.24 -7.22
N VAL A 92 -4.18 -16.24 -6.38
CA VAL A 92 -4.26 -17.64 -6.82
C VAL A 92 -5.51 -17.93 -7.66
N CYS A 93 -6.59 -17.17 -7.46
CA CYS A 93 -7.82 -17.27 -8.25
C CYS A 93 -7.82 -16.37 -9.50
N ASN A 94 -6.74 -15.61 -9.74
CA ASN A 94 -6.63 -14.63 -10.84
C ASN A 94 -7.80 -13.63 -10.86
N ILE A 95 -8.14 -13.07 -9.69
CA ILE A 95 -9.21 -12.09 -9.51
C ILE A 95 -8.59 -10.70 -9.51
N LEU A 96 -9.16 -9.78 -10.30
CA LEU A 96 -8.78 -8.36 -10.26
C LEU A 96 -9.05 -7.79 -8.87
N LEU A 97 -8.10 -6.98 -8.37
CA LEU A 97 -8.23 -6.33 -7.07
C LEU A 97 -7.80 -4.88 -7.18
N THR A 98 -8.65 -3.99 -6.69
CA THR A 98 -8.39 -2.55 -6.59
C THR A 98 -8.33 -2.15 -5.13
N VAL A 99 -7.22 -1.54 -4.70
CA VAL A 99 -7.09 -1.00 -3.34
C VAL A 99 -7.70 0.39 -3.27
N SER A 100 -8.59 0.60 -2.30
CA SER A 100 -9.30 1.86 -2.09
C SER A 100 -9.05 2.40 -0.68
N ALA A 101 -8.47 3.60 -0.60
CA ALA A 101 -8.31 4.37 0.63
C ALA A 101 -9.34 5.52 0.70
N GLY A 102 -8.90 6.76 0.91
CA GLY A 102 -9.77 7.94 0.92
C GLY A 102 -10.31 8.38 -0.45
N LYS A 103 -9.90 7.76 -1.53
CA LYS A 103 -10.35 8.02 -2.92
C LYS A 103 -10.15 9.46 -3.41
N THR A 104 -9.18 10.16 -2.85
CA THR A 104 -8.87 11.56 -3.15
C THR A 104 -7.86 11.75 -4.29
N ASN A 105 -7.41 10.67 -4.90
CA ASN A 105 -6.50 10.68 -6.04
C ASN A 105 -7.22 11.18 -7.32
N LEU A 106 -6.42 11.76 -8.23
CA LEU A 106 -6.90 12.31 -9.50
C LEU A 106 -6.46 11.45 -10.71
N THR A 107 -5.95 10.26 -10.46
CA THR A 107 -5.32 9.39 -11.48
C THR A 107 -6.21 8.22 -11.90
N GLY A 108 -7.31 7.97 -11.19
CA GLY A 108 -8.17 6.82 -11.43
C GLY A 108 -7.65 5.51 -10.79
N SER A 109 -6.56 5.56 -10.03
CA SER A 109 -5.95 4.34 -9.45
C SER A 109 -6.81 3.64 -8.40
N ALA A 110 -7.82 4.33 -7.82
CA ALA A 110 -8.81 3.72 -6.93
C ALA A 110 -10.16 3.42 -7.62
N THR A 111 -10.25 3.61 -8.94
CA THR A 111 -11.43 3.30 -9.74
C THR A 111 -11.36 1.85 -10.21
N PRO A 112 -12.24 0.94 -9.75
CA PRO A 112 -12.16 -0.47 -10.07
C PRO A 112 -12.59 -0.78 -11.52
N ASN A 113 -12.05 -1.86 -12.07
CA ASN A 113 -12.44 -2.39 -13.39
C ASN A 113 -12.89 -3.86 -13.26
N GLY A 114 -13.86 -4.12 -12.40
CA GLY A 114 -14.34 -5.45 -12.03
C GLY A 114 -13.63 -6.03 -10.80
N GLY A 115 -14.05 -7.21 -10.38
CA GLY A 115 -13.43 -7.98 -9.32
C GLY A 115 -13.66 -7.43 -7.91
N VAL A 116 -12.62 -7.39 -7.10
CA VAL A 116 -12.67 -7.08 -5.67
C VAL A 116 -12.14 -5.67 -5.39
N ILE A 117 -12.87 -4.91 -4.58
CA ILE A 117 -12.37 -3.68 -3.94
C ILE A 117 -11.90 -4.03 -2.54
N LEU A 118 -10.63 -3.76 -2.23
CA LEU A 118 -10.09 -3.81 -0.88
C LEU A 118 -10.07 -2.40 -0.30
N SER A 119 -11.00 -2.11 0.62
CA SER A 119 -11.03 -0.84 1.32
C SER A 119 -10.17 -0.88 2.59
N THR A 120 -9.26 0.07 2.71
CA THR A 120 -8.36 0.17 3.86
C THR A 120 -8.99 0.88 5.07
N SER A 121 -10.27 1.28 4.99
CA SER A 121 -10.95 2.11 6.00
C SER A 121 -11.03 1.49 7.40
N PHE A 122 -10.89 0.16 7.53
CA PHE A 122 -10.91 -0.52 8.82
C PHE A 122 -9.49 -0.87 9.36
N LEU A 123 -8.44 -0.52 8.62
CA LEU A 123 -7.04 -0.70 9.04
C LEU A 123 -6.59 0.47 9.93
N THR A 124 -7.26 0.62 11.08
CA THR A 124 -7.07 1.72 12.02
C THR A 124 -6.21 1.35 13.23
N LYS A 125 -5.64 0.15 13.24
CA LYS A 125 -4.76 -0.36 14.30
C LYS A 125 -3.42 -0.80 13.70
N PRO A 126 -2.33 -0.80 14.49
CA PRO A 126 -2.22 -0.32 15.88
C PRO A 126 -2.44 1.19 16.02
N ASP A 127 -2.53 1.68 17.26
CA ASP A 127 -2.63 3.12 17.52
C ASP A 127 -1.37 3.85 17.08
N ILE A 128 -1.49 5.18 16.88
CA ILE A 128 -0.34 6.01 16.54
C ILE A 128 0.61 6.06 17.73
N GLU A 129 1.88 5.75 17.48
CA GLU A 129 2.96 5.85 18.46
C GLU A 129 3.96 6.94 18.03
N LEU A 130 4.52 7.65 19.02
CA LEU A 130 5.49 8.70 18.79
C LEU A 130 6.74 8.49 19.66
N ASP A 131 7.86 8.25 18.98
CA ASP A 131 9.20 8.30 19.60
C ASP A 131 9.72 9.75 19.53
N LEU A 132 9.64 10.44 20.68
CA LEU A 132 10.07 11.83 20.80
C LEU A 132 11.58 11.99 20.64
N ASN A 133 12.38 10.99 21.06
CA ASN A 133 13.83 11.05 21.01
C ASN A 133 14.33 11.00 19.55
N ASN A 134 13.76 10.10 18.76
CA ASN A 134 14.11 9.94 17.36
C ASN A 134 13.23 10.78 16.43
N LYS A 135 12.22 11.48 16.97
CA LYS A 135 11.23 12.27 16.20
C LYS A 135 10.56 11.41 15.12
N LYS A 136 10.18 10.20 15.46
CA LYS A 136 9.60 9.19 14.56
C LYS A 136 8.21 8.82 15.05
N ALA A 137 7.23 8.86 14.16
CA ALA A 137 5.88 8.39 14.44
C ALA A 137 5.55 7.18 13.57
N SER A 138 4.86 6.19 14.14
CA SER A 138 4.23 5.08 13.43
C SER A 138 2.72 5.28 13.38
N SER A 139 2.09 4.83 12.31
CA SER A 139 0.66 5.03 12.07
C SER A 139 0.06 3.85 11.31
N PRO A 140 -1.17 3.45 11.64
CA PRO A 140 -1.97 2.62 10.76
C PRO A 140 -2.28 3.38 9.45
N ILE A 141 -2.57 2.63 8.40
CA ILE A 141 -2.72 3.17 7.05
C ILE A 141 -4.14 3.67 6.74
N GLY A 142 -5.16 3.21 7.47
CA GLY A 142 -6.58 3.43 7.21
C GLY A 142 -7.20 4.62 7.94
N ILE A 143 -6.39 5.54 8.45
CA ILE A 143 -6.87 6.76 9.14
C ILE A 143 -6.65 8.00 8.27
N PRO A 144 -7.50 9.05 8.42
CA PRO A 144 -7.27 10.34 7.79
C PRO A 144 -5.90 10.93 8.14
N LEU A 145 -5.26 11.55 7.18
CA LEU A 145 -3.96 12.19 7.40
C LEU A 145 -4.03 13.30 8.45
N GLU A 146 -5.14 14.04 8.49
CA GLU A 146 -5.32 15.09 9.50
C GLU A 146 -5.39 14.53 10.92
N ASP A 147 -6.01 13.36 11.11
CA ASP A 147 -6.04 12.69 12.42
C ASP A 147 -4.62 12.29 12.86
N PHE A 148 -3.82 11.76 11.94
CA PHE A 148 -2.40 11.49 12.20
C PHE A 148 -1.64 12.75 12.59
N ARG A 149 -1.81 13.85 11.85
CA ARG A 149 -1.14 15.14 12.09
C ARG A 149 -1.51 15.70 13.47
N ASN A 150 -2.79 15.69 13.78
CA ASN A 150 -3.31 16.17 15.08
C ASN A 150 -2.79 15.30 16.23
N LYS A 151 -2.73 13.98 16.04
CA LYS A 151 -2.18 13.07 17.05
C LYS A 151 -0.70 13.29 17.32
N VAL A 152 0.09 13.57 16.29
CA VAL A 152 1.52 13.92 16.44
C VAL A 152 1.68 15.23 17.26
N LEU A 153 0.86 16.24 16.99
CA LEU A 153 0.84 17.49 17.78
C LEU A 153 0.49 17.21 19.24
N GLU A 154 -0.57 16.46 19.48
CA GLU A 154 -1.02 16.08 20.85
C GLU A 154 0.08 15.35 21.60
N LEU A 155 0.61 14.24 21.05
CA LEU A 155 1.60 13.40 21.71
C LEU A 155 2.94 14.11 21.95
N SER A 156 3.25 15.13 21.15
CA SER A 156 4.47 15.93 21.29
C SER A 156 4.30 17.22 22.10
N ASN A 157 3.14 17.46 22.69
CA ASN A 157 2.81 18.74 23.32
C ASN A 157 3.07 19.93 22.37
N ASN A 158 2.67 19.82 21.11
CA ASN A 158 2.85 20.81 20.04
C ASN A 158 4.33 21.15 19.68
N THR A 159 5.28 20.28 20.01
CA THR A 159 6.70 20.51 19.68
C THR A 159 7.09 19.89 18.33
N LEU A 160 6.33 18.93 17.81
CA LEU A 160 6.56 18.27 16.53
C LEU A 160 5.29 18.33 15.68
N TYR A 161 5.47 18.38 14.37
CA TYR A 161 4.37 18.29 13.40
C TYR A 161 4.79 17.51 12.16
N TYR A 162 3.82 16.90 11.46
CA TYR A 162 4.05 16.22 10.18
C TYR A 162 3.81 17.21 9.04
N PRO A 163 4.83 17.49 8.20
CA PRO A 163 4.79 18.62 7.25
C PRO A 163 4.01 18.37 5.96
N ALA A 164 3.85 17.13 5.50
CA ALA A 164 3.10 16.88 4.27
C ALA A 164 1.64 17.34 4.45
N ASP A 165 1.19 18.25 3.59
CA ASP A 165 -0.04 19.03 3.76
C ASP A 165 -0.87 19.08 2.46
N PRO A 166 -1.36 17.93 1.94
CA PRO A 166 -2.25 17.93 0.79
C PRO A 166 -3.60 18.58 1.14
N THR A 167 -4.23 19.21 0.15
CA THR A 167 -5.55 19.84 0.31
C THR A 167 -6.62 18.86 0.78
N SER A 168 -6.47 17.58 0.44
CA SER A 168 -7.37 16.49 0.77
C SER A 168 -7.08 15.82 2.13
N ARG A 169 -6.26 16.40 3.00
CA ARG A 169 -5.78 15.74 4.23
C ARG A 169 -6.88 15.22 5.17
N ASN A 170 -8.08 15.83 5.12
CA ASN A 170 -9.22 15.38 5.92
C ASN A 170 -9.81 14.05 5.44
N ASP A 171 -9.69 13.75 4.14
CA ASP A 171 -10.28 12.58 3.50
C ASP A 171 -9.22 11.57 3.05
N ALA A 172 -8.01 12.05 2.74
CA ALA A 172 -6.88 11.19 2.33
C ALA A 172 -6.39 10.37 3.51
N PHE A 173 -6.26 9.06 3.32
CA PHE A 173 -5.71 8.17 4.35
C PHE A 173 -4.18 8.15 4.30
N VAL A 174 -3.54 7.90 5.45
CA VAL A 174 -2.08 7.84 5.57
C VAL A 174 -1.45 6.91 4.53
N GLY A 175 -1.95 5.68 4.37
CA GLY A 175 -1.45 4.73 3.36
C GLY A 175 -1.61 5.25 1.93
N GLY A 176 -2.75 5.87 1.63
CA GLY A 176 -2.99 6.49 0.31
C GLY A 176 -2.01 7.62 0.01
N THR A 177 -1.63 8.43 1.00
CA THR A 177 -0.64 9.50 0.80
C THR A 177 0.76 8.97 0.49
N ILE A 178 1.10 7.78 1.01
CA ILE A 178 2.35 7.09 0.68
C ILE A 178 2.29 6.55 -0.75
N SER A 179 1.22 5.83 -1.10
CA SER A 179 1.02 5.25 -2.43
C SER A 179 1.11 6.29 -3.55
N THR A 180 0.55 7.49 -3.34
CA THR A 180 0.54 8.57 -4.34
C THR A 180 1.70 9.55 -4.18
N ASN A 181 2.57 9.38 -3.18
CA ASN A 181 3.57 10.38 -2.78
C ASN A 181 2.93 11.77 -2.64
N ALA A 182 1.83 11.86 -1.92
CA ALA A 182 1.04 13.09 -1.82
C ALA A 182 1.89 14.27 -1.35
N SER A 183 1.61 15.43 -1.92
CA SER A 183 2.26 16.69 -1.55
C SER A 183 1.21 17.80 -1.45
N GLY A 184 1.52 18.84 -0.70
CA GLY A 184 0.60 19.95 -0.47
C GLY A 184 1.24 21.32 -0.62
N PHE A 185 0.86 22.25 0.23
CA PHE A 185 1.28 23.64 0.13
C PHE A 185 2.74 23.89 0.50
N VAL A 186 3.35 23.03 1.33
CA VAL A 186 4.75 23.20 1.73
C VAL A 186 5.65 23.08 0.49
N PRO A 187 6.46 24.12 0.16
CA PRO A 187 7.33 24.10 -1.00
C PRO A 187 8.54 23.21 -0.83
N GLY A 188 9.17 22.85 -1.96
CA GLY A 188 10.38 22.05 -2.00
C GLY A 188 10.13 20.55 -1.70
N GLU A 189 11.20 19.76 -1.68
CA GLU A 189 11.15 18.32 -1.49
C GLU A 189 10.51 17.91 -0.15
N LYS A 190 10.72 18.72 0.89
CA LYS A 190 10.14 18.50 2.23
C LYS A 190 8.62 18.61 2.27
N GLY A 191 7.99 19.14 1.23
CA GLY A 191 6.53 19.18 1.10
C GLY A 191 5.91 17.87 0.61
N ALA A 192 6.70 16.88 0.20
CA ALA A 192 6.24 15.59 -0.29
C ALA A 192 6.39 14.49 0.76
N THR A 193 5.45 13.55 0.77
CA THR A 193 5.41 12.41 1.70
C THR A 193 6.72 11.61 1.68
N ARG A 194 7.30 11.35 0.52
CA ARG A 194 8.55 10.61 0.32
C ARG A 194 9.67 11.03 1.25
N TYR A 195 9.82 12.32 1.47
CA TYR A 195 10.91 12.85 2.29
C TYR A 195 10.83 12.37 3.76
N TRP A 196 9.61 12.14 4.26
CA TRP A 196 9.35 11.85 5.67
C TRP A 196 9.24 10.36 5.98
N VAL A 197 8.95 9.53 4.98
CA VAL A 197 8.82 8.09 5.19
C VAL A 197 10.19 7.46 5.46
N LYS A 198 10.31 6.77 6.59
CA LYS A 198 11.55 6.11 7.05
C LYS A 198 11.46 4.59 7.00
N GLU A 199 10.25 4.06 7.12
CA GLU A 199 10.00 2.64 7.21
C GLU A 199 8.59 2.34 6.72
N ILE A 200 8.42 1.25 5.99
CA ILE A 200 7.13 0.79 5.48
C ILE A 200 7.02 -0.72 5.64
N GLU A 201 5.87 -1.18 6.12
CA GLU A 201 5.41 -2.55 5.92
C GLU A 201 4.44 -2.56 4.75
N PHE A 202 4.62 -3.48 3.82
CA PHE A 202 3.72 -3.66 2.69
C PHE A 202 3.54 -5.14 2.35
N LEU A 203 2.44 -5.45 1.66
CA LEU A 203 2.14 -6.79 1.20
C LEU A 203 2.41 -6.91 -0.30
N LEU A 204 3.00 -8.02 -0.68
CA LEU A 204 3.11 -8.43 -2.08
C LEU A 204 1.77 -9.03 -2.56
N PRO A 205 1.51 -9.08 -3.88
CA PRO A 205 0.29 -9.66 -4.41
C PRO A 205 0.02 -11.10 -3.95
N ASN A 206 1.08 -11.88 -3.69
CA ASN A 206 0.98 -13.25 -3.17
C ASN A 206 0.64 -13.33 -1.66
N GLY A 207 0.42 -12.19 -0.99
CA GLY A 207 0.09 -12.10 0.43
C GLY A 207 1.29 -12.12 1.38
N ASP A 208 2.52 -12.19 0.88
CA ASP A 208 3.70 -12.12 1.72
C ASP A 208 3.96 -10.68 2.18
N MET A 209 4.41 -10.53 3.42
CA MET A 209 4.73 -9.24 4.01
C MET A 209 6.22 -8.90 3.82
N VAL A 210 6.49 -7.66 3.49
CA VAL A 210 7.84 -7.08 3.43
C VAL A 210 7.92 -5.86 4.33
N GLU A 211 8.95 -5.80 5.16
CA GLU A 211 9.33 -4.63 5.95
C GLU A 211 10.61 -4.04 5.39
N ILE A 212 10.63 -2.74 5.11
CA ILE A 212 11.79 -2.05 4.58
C ILE A 212 12.04 -0.72 5.28
N LYS A 213 13.30 -0.47 5.61
CA LYS A 213 13.78 0.79 6.19
C LYS A 213 14.57 1.59 5.16
N ARG A 214 14.44 2.89 5.21
CA ARG A 214 15.22 3.79 4.36
C ARG A 214 16.72 3.58 4.58
N GLY A 215 17.47 3.44 3.48
CA GLY A 215 18.90 3.16 3.49
C GLY A 215 19.26 1.67 3.60
N GLN A 216 18.27 0.79 3.79
CA GLN A 216 18.52 -0.64 3.96
C GLN A 216 18.84 -1.33 2.63
N TYR A 217 18.19 -0.91 1.53
CA TYR A 217 18.41 -1.52 0.23
C TYR A 217 18.55 -0.48 -0.87
N ILE A 218 19.77 -0.31 -1.34
CA ILE A 218 20.17 0.66 -2.36
C ILE A 218 20.45 -0.08 -3.66
N SER A 219 19.97 0.44 -4.78
CA SER A 219 20.22 -0.14 -6.11
C SER A 219 21.73 -0.14 -6.45
N ASP A 220 22.18 -1.12 -7.21
CA ASP A 220 23.53 -1.20 -7.75
C ASP A 220 23.48 -1.13 -9.28
N LYS A 221 24.33 -0.27 -9.86
CA LYS A 221 24.49 -0.12 -11.33
C LYS A 221 23.18 0.04 -12.11
N GLY A 222 22.18 0.66 -11.49
CA GLY A 222 20.89 0.90 -12.15
C GLY A 222 19.87 -0.22 -12.03
N PHE A 223 20.10 -1.18 -11.13
CA PHE A 223 19.21 -2.32 -10.90
C PHE A 223 19.04 -2.59 -9.42
N PHE A 224 17.89 -3.19 -9.07
CA PHE A 224 17.73 -4.00 -7.88
C PHE A 224 17.80 -5.47 -8.27
N THR A 225 18.54 -6.25 -7.53
CA THR A 225 18.61 -7.71 -7.71
C THR A 225 17.61 -8.36 -6.76
N LEU A 226 16.64 -9.07 -7.32
CA LEU A 226 15.62 -9.79 -6.58
C LEU A 226 15.82 -11.28 -6.80
N GLU A 227 15.77 -12.07 -5.73
CA GLU A 227 15.72 -13.52 -5.82
C GLU A 227 14.28 -13.99 -5.61
N TYR A 228 13.74 -14.73 -6.56
CA TYR A 228 12.38 -15.23 -6.53
C TYR A 228 12.35 -16.67 -7.03
N ASP A 229 11.97 -17.60 -6.16
CA ASP A 229 11.84 -19.02 -6.51
C ASP A 229 13.10 -19.61 -7.14
N SER A 230 14.27 -19.30 -6.59
CA SER A 230 15.60 -19.68 -7.09
C SER A 230 16.06 -18.96 -8.38
N ASP A 231 15.24 -18.10 -8.94
CA ASP A 231 15.61 -17.24 -10.06
C ASP A 231 16.10 -15.88 -9.59
N THR A 232 17.12 -15.34 -10.24
CA THR A 232 17.60 -13.99 -10.02
C THR A 232 16.99 -13.04 -11.04
N ILE A 233 16.24 -12.06 -10.57
CA ILE A 233 15.60 -11.04 -11.41
C ILE A 233 16.33 -9.71 -11.19
N GLN A 234 16.71 -9.04 -12.27
CA GLN A 234 17.20 -7.67 -12.23
C GLN A 234 16.05 -6.71 -12.55
N LEU A 235 15.62 -5.95 -11.55
CA LEU A 235 14.62 -4.91 -11.72
C LEU A 235 15.32 -3.59 -12.08
N PRO A 236 15.20 -3.11 -13.32
CA PRO A 236 15.81 -1.85 -13.72
C PRO A 236 15.12 -0.68 -13.04
N ILE A 237 15.90 0.30 -12.60
CA ILE A 237 15.36 1.52 -12.02
C ILE A 237 15.05 2.56 -13.09
N PRO A 238 14.08 3.44 -12.88
CA PRO A 238 13.84 4.57 -13.76
C PRO A 238 15.02 5.54 -13.78
N THR A 239 15.42 6.02 -14.98
CA THR A 239 16.60 6.87 -15.16
C THR A 239 16.30 8.26 -15.73
N TYR A 240 15.03 8.64 -15.85
CA TYR A 240 14.66 9.97 -16.34
C TYR A 240 15.09 11.09 -15.37
N ASN A 241 15.30 12.29 -15.92
CA ASN A 241 15.67 13.45 -15.14
C ASN A 241 14.49 13.98 -14.34
N ARG A 242 14.62 14.00 -13.02
CA ARG A 242 13.66 14.71 -12.16
C ARG A 242 13.99 16.21 -12.12
N PRO A 243 12.98 17.07 -12.17
CA PRO A 243 13.20 18.49 -11.95
C PRO A 243 13.65 18.75 -10.50
N LYS A 244 14.48 19.80 -10.29
CA LYS A 244 14.98 20.20 -8.95
C LYS A 244 13.93 21.01 -8.15
N ILE A 245 12.67 20.64 -8.29
CA ILE A 245 11.52 21.22 -7.58
C ILE A 245 10.71 20.09 -6.95
N LYS A 246 9.77 20.44 -6.08
CA LYS A 246 8.81 19.49 -5.56
C LYS A 246 8.10 18.77 -6.73
N ASN A 247 8.20 17.46 -6.77
CA ASN A 247 7.60 16.63 -7.81
C ASN A 247 7.15 15.32 -7.20
N ALA A 248 5.85 15.04 -7.29
CA ALA A 248 5.22 13.83 -6.78
C ALA A 248 4.89 12.82 -7.89
N SER A 249 5.04 13.17 -9.16
CA SER A 249 4.59 12.33 -10.27
C SER A 249 5.53 11.17 -10.58
N GLY A 250 4.94 10.04 -10.94
CA GLY A 250 5.60 8.84 -11.44
C GLY A 250 6.49 8.13 -10.43
N LEU A 251 7.06 7.02 -10.85
CA LEU A 251 8.06 6.30 -10.08
C LEU A 251 9.29 7.16 -9.84
N TYR A 252 9.92 6.99 -8.68
CA TYR A 252 11.13 7.74 -8.36
C TYR A 252 12.28 7.34 -9.30
N SER A 253 13.03 8.32 -9.75
CA SER A 253 14.21 8.11 -10.60
C SER A 253 15.41 8.92 -10.10
N ASN A 254 16.61 8.42 -10.38
CA ASN A 254 17.84 9.14 -10.15
C ASN A 254 18.79 8.95 -11.35
N LYS A 255 19.28 10.05 -11.90
CA LYS A 255 20.24 10.08 -12.99
C LYS A 255 21.47 9.18 -12.76
N ASN A 256 21.92 9.10 -11.52
CA ASN A 256 23.12 8.35 -11.13
C ASN A 256 22.88 6.83 -11.06
N GLY A 257 21.64 6.37 -11.31
CA GLY A 257 21.30 4.95 -11.21
C GLY A 257 21.33 4.40 -9.77
N ILE A 258 21.28 5.29 -8.77
CA ILE A 258 21.31 4.91 -7.36
C ILE A 258 20.05 5.43 -6.69
N ILE A 259 19.16 4.54 -6.26
CA ILE A 259 17.96 4.84 -5.49
C ILE A 259 17.78 3.86 -4.34
N ASP A 260 17.00 4.25 -3.36
CA ASP A 260 16.57 3.40 -2.28
C ASP A 260 15.31 2.63 -2.70
N PHE A 261 15.20 1.34 -2.37
CA PHE A 261 14.05 0.52 -2.74
C PHE A 261 12.73 1.08 -2.20
N ILE A 262 12.74 1.65 -0.99
CA ILE A 262 11.55 2.30 -0.42
C ILE A 262 11.02 3.41 -1.33
N ASP A 263 11.88 4.05 -2.13
CA ASP A 263 11.49 5.09 -3.06
C ASP A 263 10.75 4.56 -4.30
N LEU A 264 10.87 3.28 -4.64
CA LEU A 264 10.02 2.65 -5.65
C LEU A 264 8.60 2.43 -5.13
N ILE A 265 8.46 2.08 -3.85
CA ILE A 265 7.16 1.82 -3.24
C ILE A 265 6.37 3.13 -3.06
N ILE A 266 7.04 4.20 -2.61
CA ILE A 266 6.39 5.50 -2.42
C ILE A 266 6.10 6.13 -3.78
N GLY A 267 4.84 6.39 -4.05
CA GLY A 267 4.37 6.96 -5.32
C GLY A 267 4.20 5.92 -6.44
N SER A 268 4.18 4.62 -6.11
CA SER A 268 3.90 3.54 -7.07
C SER A 268 2.42 3.39 -7.39
N GLU A 269 1.54 3.95 -6.57
CA GLU A 269 0.08 3.78 -6.65
C GLU A 269 -0.39 2.32 -6.58
N GLY A 270 0.48 1.43 -6.08
CA GLY A 270 0.18 0.00 -5.92
C GLY A 270 0.45 -0.85 -7.16
N ILE A 271 1.23 -0.32 -8.12
CA ILE A 271 1.64 -1.06 -9.32
C ILE A 271 2.86 -1.91 -9.01
#